data_280ed5fad7f7b33081f5318cf0f68104
#
_entry.id   280ed5fad7f7b33081f5318cf0f68104
#
_cell.length_a   1.000
_cell.length_b   1.000
_cell.length_c   1.000
_cell.angle_alpha   90.00
_cell.angle_beta   90.00
_cell.angle_gamma   90.00
#
_symmetry.space_group_name_H-M   'P 1'
#
loop_
_entity.id
_entity.type
_entity.pdbx_description
1 polymer ?
#
loop_
_entity_poly.entity_id
_entity_poly.type
_entity_poly.pdbx_seq_one_letter_code
_entity_poly.pdbx_strand_id
1 'polypeptide(L)'
;SMEREGYEADKIRLYVMDLTTGEKNDFSEGFDQNAEGLKWGDDNTIWFISDWHATDEIYSLDIPTGRITKHTDGVHNYTSVIPTGKMLLATKVSMSKPAEIYKVDPATGKDEELSFVNKPILDQLTMGKVEKRWIKTTDNKDMLVWMIYPPHFDPNRKYPAILYCEGGPQSTVSQFWSYRWNFQQMAANGYIIVAPNRRGLPGFGQEWLEQISGDYSGQN
;
A
#
# COMPACT_ATOMS: atom_id res chain seq x y z
N SER A 1 -1.58 5.54 16.99
CA SER A 1 -2.20 5.06 18.24
C SER A 1 -3.60 4.55 17.94
N MET A 2 -4.00 3.43 18.53
CA MET A 2 -5.37 2.90 18.45
C MET A 2 -6.30 3.69 19.39
N GLU A 3 -7.57 3.82 19.04
CA GLU A 3 -8.59 4.47 19.87
C GLU A 3 -9.16 3.52 20.93
N ARG A 4 -9.39 2.27 20.52
CA ARG A 4 -9.88 1.19 21.38
C ARG A 4 -8.75 0.24 21.72
N GLU A 5 -8.45 0.09 23.01
CA GLU A 5 -7.34 -0.76 23.46
C GLU A 5 -7.53 -2.21 22.99
N GLY A 6 -6.51 -2.73 22.29
CA GLY A 6 -6.50 -4.11 21.77
C GLY A 6 -7.41 -4.36 20.56
N TYR A 7 -7.99 -3.32 19.97
CA TYR A 7 -8.80 -3.46 18.76
C TYR A 7 -7.96 -3.20 17.51
N GLU A 8 -7.45 -4.25 16.90
CA GLU A 8 -6.49 -4.20 15.79
C GLU A 8 -7.04 -3.54 14.51
N ALA A 9 -8.37 -3.46 14.36
CA ALA A 9 -9.01 -2.76 13.24
C ALA A 9 -9.08 -1.25 13.42
N ASP A 10 -8.58 -0.69 14.52
CA ASP A 10 -8.53 0.76 14.68
C ASP A 10 -7.47 1.40 13.78
N LYS A 11 -7.84 2.51 13.16
CA LYS A 11 -6.95 3.34 12.36
C LYS A 11 -5.72 3.80 13.17
N ILE A 12 -4.54 3.73 12.55
CA ILE A 12 -3.31 4.28 13.10
C ILE A 12 -3.32 5.80 12.95
N ARG A 13 -3.63 6.50 14.05
CA ARG A 13 -3.75 7.96 14.08
C ARG A 13 -2.41 8.66 14.18
N LEU A 14 -2.32 9.84 13.59
CA LEU A 14 -1.17 10.72 13.58
C LEU A 14 -1.34 11.83 14.65
N TYR A 15 -0.50 11.77 15.67
CA TYR A 15 -0.45 12.76 16.74
C TYR A 15 0.89 13.48 16.76
N VAL A 16 0.85 14.78 17.06
CA VAL A 16 2.03 15.55 17.42
C VAL A 16 1.87 16.03 18.87
N MET A 17 2.85 15.80 19.70
CA MET A 17 2.86 16.18 21.10
C MET A 17 3.92 17.25 21.35
N ASP A 18 3.52 18.35 21.97
CA ASP A 18 4.44 19.32 22.54
C ASP A 18 5.08 18.75 23.81
N LEU A 19 6.39 18.59 23.80
CA LEU A 19 7.12 17.98 24.91
C LEU A 19 7.22 18.89 26.15
N THR A 20 6.97 20.20 26.00
CA THR A 20 7.01 21.17 27.09
C THR A 20 5.69 21.19 27.84
N THR A 21 4.58 21.21 27.12
CA THR A 21 3.23 21.31 27.67
C THR A 21 2.55 19.95 27.88
N GLY A 22 3.00 18.91 27.15
CA GLY A 22 2.35 17.59 27.07
C GLY A 22 1.07 17.59 26.24
N GLU A 23 0.73 18.68 25.58
CA GLU A 23 -0.44 18.78 24.71
C GLU A 23 -0.28 17.90 23.48
N LYS A 24 -1.34 17.14 23.13
CA LYS A 24 -1.40 16.27 21.95
C LYS A 24 -2.42 16.80 20.96
N ASN A 25 -1.98 17.02 19.74
CA ASN A 25 -2.84 17.42 18.63
C ASN A 25 -3.02 16.23 17.68
N ASP A 26 -4.29 15.86 17.40
CA ASP A 26 -4.65 14.82 16.42
C ASP A 26 -4.77 15.46 15.04
N PHE A 27 -3.95 14.99 14.11
CA PHE A 27 -3.96 15.43 12.71
C PHE A 27 -4.64 14.40 11.77
N SER A 28 -5.24 13.35 12.35
CA SER A 28 -5.89 12.28 11.56
C SER A 28 -7.39 12.54 11.35
N GLU A 29 -7.95 13.62 11.88
CA GLU A 29 -9.34 13.97 11.64
C GLU A 29 -9.56 14.23 10.14
N GLY A 30 -10.53 13.51 9.54
CA GLY A 30 -10.78 13.58 8.10
C GLY A 30 -9.78 12.81 7.22
N PHE A 31 -8.72 12.22 7.79
CA PHE A 31 -7.79 11.36 7.06
C PHE A 31 -8.09 9.88 7.39
N ASP A 32 -8.88 9.23 6.54
CA ASP A 32 -9.37 7.86 6.74
C ASP A 32 -8.38 6.79 6.24
N GLN A 33 -7.09 6.97 6.59
CA GLN A 33 -5.99 6.10 6.24
C GLN A 33 -5.02 5.98 7.42
N ASN A 34 -4.18 4.93 7.40
CA ASN A 34 -3.09 4.79 8.35
C ASN A 34 -1.92 5.72 8.00
N ALA A 35 -1.22 6.24 9.00
CA ALA A 35 0.02 7.00 8.82
C ALA A 35 1.19 6.19 9.41
N GLU A 36 2.13 5.76 8.57
CA GLU A 36 3.21 4.87 8.95
C GLU A 36 4.59 5.43 8.59
N GLY A 37 5.63 5.00 9.29
CA GLY A 37 7.01 5.35 8.96
C GLY A 37 7.34 6.84 9.09
N LEU A 38 6.74 7.53 10.06
CA LEU A 38 6.86 8.97 10.30
C LEU A 38 8.31 9.45 10.34
N LYS A 39 8.63 10.51 9.59
CA LYS A 39 9.93 11.18 9.57
C LYS A 39 9.78 12.70 9.56
N TRP A 40 10.46 13.37 10.45
CA TRP A 40 10.59 14.82 10.39
C TRP A 40 11.38 15.24 9.15
N GLY A 41 10.83 16.16 8.37
CA GLY A 41 11.53 16.80 7.24
C GLY A 41 12.24 18.06 7.67
N ASP A 42 11.54 18.84 8.48
CA ASP A 42 11.98 20.06 9.17
C ASP A 42 11.12 20.25 10.42
N ASP A 43 11.19 21.41 11.06
CA ASP A 43 10.44 21.69 12.29
C ASP A 43 8.91 21.74 12.11
N ASN A 44 8.43 21.79 10.87
CA ASN A 44 7.01 21.97 10.54
C ASN A 44 6.42 20.85 9.67
N THR A 45 7.25 19.96 9.15
CA THR A 45 6.81 18.95 8.16
C THR A 45 7.12 17.54 8.63
N ILE A 46 6.12 16.67 8.61
CA ILE A 46 6.28 15.24 8.85
C ILE A 46 5.98 14.50 7.54
N TRP A 47 6.92 13.66 7.10
CA TRP A 47 6.76 12.75 5.98
C TRP A 47 6.36 11.37 6.47
N PHE A 48 5.45 10.69 5.73
CA PHE A 48 4.99 9.36 6.09
C PHE A 48 4.49 8.60 4.87
N ILE A 49 4.25 7.32 5.05
CA ILE A 49 3.65 6.44 4.07
C ILE A 49 2.24 6.11 4.50
N SER A 50 1.34 6.02 3.53
CA SER A 50 -0.04 5.64 3.77
C SER A 50 -0.54 4.71 2.69
N ASP A 51 -1.22 3.63 3.11
CA ASP A 51 -1.89 2.67 2.24
C ASP A 51 -3.26 3.21 1.82
N TRP A 52 -3.46 3.32 0.51
CA TRP A 52 -4.76 3.64 -0.05
C TRP A 52 -5.01 2.90 -1.37
N HIS A 53 -6.11 2.16 -1.42
CA HIS A 53 -6.48 1.35 -2.58
C HIS A 53 -5.37 0.37 -3.01
N ALA A 54 -4.77 -0.27 -2.01
CA ALA A 54 -3.74 -1.30 -2.16
C ALA A 54 -2.45 -0.83 -2.86
N THR A 55 -2.08 0.41 -2.65
CA THR A 55 -0.77 0.99 -2.98
C THR A 55 -0.31 1.87 -1.82
N ASP A 56 0.99 1.86 -1.53
CA ASP A 56 1.59 2.65 -0.46
C ASP A 56 2.30 3.86 -1.06
N GLU A 57 1.80 5.05 -0.72
CA GLU A 57 2.25 6.31 -1.31
C GLU A 57 2.86 7.24 -0.25
N ILE A 58 3.64 8.22 -0.71
CA ILE A 58 4.29 9.19 0.16
C ILE A 58 3.35 10.38 0.39
N TYR A 59 3.21 10.74 1.65
CA TYR A 59 2.44 11.88 2.14
C TYR A 59 3.29 12.79 3.01
N SER A 60 2.85 14.03 3.18
CA SER A 60 3.35 14.94 4.20
C SER A 60 2.22 15.55 5.01
N LEU A 61 2.50 15.84 6.28
CA LEU A 61 1.73 16.73 7.14
C LEU A 61 2.46 18.04 7.30
N ASP A 62 1.82 19.15 6.98
CA ASP A 62 2.22 20.49 7.37
C ASP A 62 1.60 20.81 8.72
N ILE A 63 2.39 20.88 9.78
CA ILE A 63 1.92 21.01 11.17
C ILE A 63 1.19 22.34 11.41
N PRO A 64 1.70 23.52 10.96
CA PRO A 64 1.02 24.79 11.19
C PRO A 64 -0.38 24.88 10.61
N THR A 65 -0.63 24.21 9.49
CA THR A 65 -1.94 24.25 8.81
C THR A 65 -2.78 22.99 9.04
N GLY A 66 -2.19 21.91 9.54
CA GLY A 66 -2.81 20.61 9.69
C GLY A 66 -3.07 19.90 8.34
N ARG A 67 -2.52 20.43 7.24
CA ARG A 67 -2.79 19.89 5.89
C ARG A 67 -1.97 18.65 5.59
N ILE A 68 -2.65 17.56 5.27
CA ILE A 68 -2.04 16.35 4.70
C ILE A 68 -2.07 16.44 3.18
N THR A 69 -0.93 16.15 2.54
CA THR A 69 -0.78 16.18 1.07
C THR A 69 -0.21 14.87 0.58
N LYS A 70 -0.86 14.25 -0.42
CA LYS A 70 -0.32 13.12 -1.17
C LYS A 70 0.66 13.62 -2.24
N HIS A 71 1.85 13.03 -2.33
CA HIS A 71 2.91 13.46 -3.25
C HIS A 71 3.15 12.51 -4.40
N THR A 72 2.86 11.23 -4.22
CA THR A 72 3.11 10.20 -5.23
C THR A 72 1.84 9.44 -5.57
N ASP A 73 1.81 8.82 -6.76
CA ASP A 73 0.72 7.97 -7.21
C ASP A 73 1.24 6.95 -8.23
N GLY A 74 0.77 5.70 -8.11
CA GLY A 74 1.21 4.66 -9.05
C GLY A 74 0.75 3.25 -8.68
N VAL A 75 1.31 2.27 -9.40
CA VAL A 75 1.09 0.83 -9.15
C VAL A 75 2.36 0.26 -8.51
N HIS A 76 2.60 0.67 -7.28
CA HIS A 76 3.79 0.31 -6.49
C HIS A 76 3.52 0.54 -4.99
N ASN A 77 4.48 0.14 -4.17
CA ASN A 77 4.52 0.51 -2.76
C ASN A 77 5.84 1.21 -2.45
N TYR A 78 5.77 2.38 -1.83
CA TYR A 78 6.90 2.90 -1.09
C TYR A 78 6.95 2.23 0.29
N THR A 79 8.09 1.70 0.67
CA THR A 79 8.28 0.97 1.94
C THR A 79 9.07 1.75 2.97
N SER A 80 9.74 2.83 2.56
CA SER A 80 10.38 3.81 3.44
C SER A 80 10.49 5.17 2.75
N VAL A 81 10.56 6.23 3.55
CA VAL A 81 10.84 7.59 3.08
C VAL A 81 11.81 8.27 4.04
N ILE A 82 12.81 8.95 3.48
CA ILE A 82 13.82 9.71 4.22
C ILE A 82 13.94 11.08 3.56
N PRO A 83 13.58 12.17 4.26
CA PRO A 83 13.77 13.53 3.76
C PRO A 83 15.27 13.89 3.63
N THR A 84 15.65 14.49 2.52
CA THR A 84 17.03 14.94 2.25
C THR A 84 17.02 16.36 1.68
N GLY A 85 16.58 17.30 2.49
CA GLY A 85 16.38 18.70 2.06
C GLY A 85 15.20 18.82 1.09
N LYS A 86 15.45 19.17 -0.18
CA LYS A 86 14.38 19.37 -1.19
C LYS A 86 13.88 18.08 -1.84
N MET A 87 14.58 16.99 -1.67
CA MET A 87 14.27 15.69 -2.26
C MET A 87 14.01 14.67 -1.16
N LEU A 88 13.42 13.54 -1.55
CA LEU A 88 13.25 12.40 -0.67
C LEU A 88 14.06 11.21 -1.22
N LEU A 89 14.63 10.43 -0.32
CA LEU A 89 15.09 9.07 -0.65
C LEU A 89 14.00 8.09 -0.18
N ALA A 90 13.68 7.13 -1.00
CA ALA A 90 12.65 6.15 -0.70
C ALA A 90 13.07 4.75 -1.18
N THR A 91 12.57 3.73 -0.53
CA THR A 91 12.58 2.37 -1.09
C THR A 91 11.23 2.09 -1.73
N LYS A 92 11.24 1.50 -2.91
CA LYS A 92 10.04 1.19 -3.68
C LYS A 92 10.05 -0.25 -4.17
N VAL A 93 8.90 -0.91 -4.08
CA VAL A 93 8.67 -2.28 -4.55
C VAL A 93 7.40 -2.33 -5.42
N SER A 94 7.24 -3.42 -6.16
CA SER A 94 5.97 -3.80 -6.76
C SER A 94 5.82 -5.33 -6.82
N MET A 95 4.67 -5.83 -7.19
CA MET A 95 4.47 -7.28 -7.43
C MET A 95 5.42 -7.84 -8.52
N SER A 96 6.04 -6.96 -9.32
CA SER A 96 6.95 -7.34 -10.41
C SER A 96 8.41 -6.94 -10.16
N LYS A 97 8.71 -6.28 -9.04
CA LYS A 97 10.06 -5.78 -8.77
C LYS A 97 10.35 -5.72 -7.27
N PRO A 98 11.43 -6.37 -6.79
CA PRO A 98 11.88 -6.22 -5.40
C PRO A 98 12.39 -4.81 -5.12
N ALA A 99 12.70 -4.54 -3.84
CA ALA A 99 13.08 -3.22 -3.37
C ALA A 99 14.33 -2.67 -4.07
N GLU A 100 14.20 -1.44 -4.54
CA GLU A 100 15.30 -0.58 -5.00
C GLU A 100 15.17 0.81 -4.37
N ILE A 101 16.27 1.56 -4.36
CA ILE A 101 16.33 2.93 -3.83
C ILE A 101 15.97 3.91 -4.93
N TYR A 102 15.13 4.89 -4.58
CA TYR A 102 14.68 5.95 -5.47
C TYR A 102 14.92 7.33 -4.85
N LYS A 103 15.24 8.29 -5.68
CA LYS A 103 15.13 9.71 -5.37
C LYS A 103 13.75 10.19 -5.84
N VAL A 104 12.99 10.83 -4.97
CA VAL A 104 11.65 11.32 -5.28
C VAL A 104 11.61 12.83 -5.16
N ASP A 105 11.07 13.49 -6.17
CA ASP A 105 10.76 14.92 -6.13
C ASP A 105 9.33 15.11 -5.59
N PRO A 106 9.15 15.60 -4.37
CA PRO A 106 7.83 15.75 -3.77
C PRO A 106 6.96 16.81 -4.44
N ALA A 107 7.55 17.75 -5.18
CA ALA A 107 6.78 18.78 -5.88
C ALA A 107 6.07 18.25 -7.12
N THR A 108 6.63 17.22 -7.77
CA THR A 108 6.11 16.66 -9.02
C THR A 108 5.64 15.21 -8.88
N GLY A 109 5.98 14.53 -7.79
CA GLY A 109 5.74 13.11 -7.58
C GLY A 109 6.61 12.18 -8.45
N LYS A 110 7.53 12.75 -9.25
CA LYS A 110 8.42 11.96 -10.10
C LYS A 110 9.54 11.33 -9.29
N ASP A 111 9.86 10.09 -9.64
CA ASP A 111 10.97 9.37 -9.05
C ASP A 111 12.02 8.95 -10.08
N GLU A 112 13.23 8.76 -9.58
CA GLU A 112 14.40 8.30 -10.32
C GLU A 112 15.04 7.15 -9.55
N GLU A 113 15.22 5.99 -10.19
CA GLU A 113 15.89 4.84 -9.59
C GLU A 113 17.38 5.09 -9.42
N LEU A 114 17.90 4.84 -8.22
CA LEU A 114 19.30 5.04 -7.87
C LEU A 114 20.07 3.73 -7.68
N SER A 115 19.39 2.64 -7.37
CA SER A 115 20.02 1.32 -7.23
C SER A 115 19.45 0.33 -8.23
N PHE A 116 20.27 -0.63 -8.64
CA PHE A 116 19.95 -1.60 -9.69
C PHE A 116 20.42 -3.01 -9.30
N VAL A 117 20.34 -3.32 -8.01
CA VAL A 117 20.88 -4.58 -7.45
C VAL A 117 20.19 -5.80 -8.06
N ASN A 118 18.88 -5.71 -8.31
CA ASN A 118 18.09 -6.80 -8.85
C ASN A 118 18.08 -6.87 -10.38
N LYS A 119 18.51 -5.81 -11.05
CA LYS A 119 18.45 -5.70 -12.52
C LYS A 119 19.10 -6.87 -13.28
N PRO A 120 20.31 -7.37 -12.93
CA PRO A 120 20.92 -8.48 -13.66
C PRO A 120 20.11 -9.76 -13.69
N ILE A 121 19.26 -9.98 -12.67
CA ILE A 121 18.36 -11.14 -12.59
C ILE A 121 17.04 -10.82 -13.31
N LEU A 122 16.44 -9.67 -13.03
CA LEU A 122 15.15 -9.28 -13.59
C LEU A 122 15.16 -9.16 -15.11
N ASP A 123 16.26 -8.70 -15.70
CA ASP A 123 16.43 -8.60 -17.16
C ASP A 123 16.39 -9.97 -17.88
N GLN A 124 16.55 -11.08 -17.16
CA GLN A 124 16.46 -12.42 -17.67
C GLN A 124 15.07 -13.05 -17.50
N LEU A 125 14.16 -12.37 -16.81
CA LEU A 125 12.83 -12.87 -16.49
C LEU A 125 11.75 -12.16 -17.32
N THR A 126 10.74 -12.91 -17.72
CA THR A 126 9.53 -12.34 -18.32
C THR A 126 8.43 -12.28 -17.26
N MET A 127 8.10 -11.08 -16.82
CA MET A 127 7.05 -10.86 -15.84
C MET A 127 5.66 -10.88 -16.49
N GLY A 128 4.68 -11.42 -15.77
CA GLY A 128 3.28 -11.34 -16.14
C GLY A 128 2.70 -9.93 -15.88
N LYS A 129 1.68 -9.56 -16.64
CA LYS A 129 0.95 -8.29 -16.43
C LYS A 129 0.25 -8.32 -15.08
N VAL A 130 0.40 -7.25 -14.30
CA VAL A 130 -0.40 -6.97 -13.11
C VAL A 130 -1.46 -5.95 -13.46
N GLU A 131 -2.71 -6.23 -13.15
CA GLU A 131 -3.86 -5.38 -13.48
C GLU A 131 -4.72 -5.13 -12.24
N LYS A 132 -5.06 -3.87 -11.98
CA LYS A 132 -6.01 -3.46 -10.95
C LYS A 132 -7.43 -3.54 -11.52
N ARG A 133 -8.32 -4.24 -10.84
CA ARG A 133 -9.74 -4.31 -11.19
C ARG A 133 -10.61 -3.96 -10.00
N TRP A 134 -11.67 -3.21 -10.27
CA TRP A 134 -12.76 -3.00 -9.33
C TRP A 134 -13.93 -3.89 -9.73
N ILE A 135 -14.43 -4.68 -8.79
CA ILE A 135 -15.58 -5.56 -8.99
C ILE A 135 -16.66 -5.25 -7.96
N LYS A 136 -17.91 -5.46 -8.31
CA LYS A 136 -19.02 -5.33 -7.36
C LYS A 136 -19.14 -6.59 -6.50
N THR A 137 -19.25 -6.38 -5.20
CA THR A 137 -19.63 -7.42 -4.24
C THR A 137 -21.12 -7.73 -4.32
N THR A 138 -21.59 -8.77 -3.64
CA THR A 138 -22.99 -9.19 -3.62
C THR A 138 -23.95 -8.11 -3.07
N ASP A 139 -23.44 -7.22 -2.23
CA ASP A 139 -24.15 -6.06 -1.67
C ASP A 139 -23.82 -4.74 -2.38
N ASN A 140 -23.28 -4.82 -3.62
CA ASN A 140 -23.03 -3.69 -4.52
C ASN A 140 -21.95 -2.70 -4.05
N LYS A 141 -21.04 -3.10 -3.15
CA LYS A 141 -19.84 -2.33 -2.80
C LYS A 141 -18.74 -2.56 -3.82
N ASP A 142 -17.78 -1.64 -3.93
CA ASP A 142 -16.62 -1.79 -4.80
C ASP A 142 -15.49 -2.50 -4.06
N MET A 143 -15.00 -3.61 -4.63
CA MET A 143 -13.86 -4.35 -4.12
C MET A 143 -12.72 -4.33 -5.13
N LEU A 144 -11.54 -3.95 -4.69
CA LEU A 144 -10.34 -3.99 -5.51
C LEU A 144 -9.77 -5.41 -5.56
N VAL A 145 -9.44 -5.85 -6.77
CA VAL A 145 -8.82 -7.15 -7.03
C VAL A 145 -7.59 -6.96 -7.90
N TRP A 146 -6.46 -7.49 -7.48
CA TRP A 146 -5.30 -7.63 -8.33
C TRP A 146 -5.42 -8.88 -9.18
N MET A 147 -5.21 -8.72 -10.49
CA MET A 147 -5.13 -9.81 -11.45
C MET A 147 -3.70 -9.91 -11.94
N ILE A 148 -3.05 -11.03 -11.72
CA ILE A 148 -1.70 -11.29 -12.22
C ILE A 148 -1.79 -12.39 -13.27
N TYR A 149 -1.43 -12.04 -14.50
CA TYR A 149 -1.50 -12.92 -15.65
C TYR A 149 -0.20 -13.67 -15.86
N PRO A 150 -0.23 -14.88 -16.43
CA PRO A 150 1.00 -15.56 -16.82
C PRO A 150 1.79 -14.75 -17.86
N PRO A 151 3.12 -14.92 -17.93
CA PRO A 151 3.92 -14.41 -19.05
C PRO A 151 3.33 -14.86 -20.38
N HIS A 152 3.35 -13.98 -21.39
CA HIS A 152 2.77 -14.26 -22.72
C HIS A 152 1.28 -14.60 -22.71
N PHE A 153 0.51 -14.03 -21.79
CA PHE A 153 -0.92 -14.24 -21.68
C PHE A 153 -1.66 -13.96 -23.01
N ASP A 154 -2.46 -14.94 -23.44
CA ASP A 154 -3.33 -14.82 -24.61
C ASP A 154 -4.81 -14.79 -24.15
N PRO A 155 -5.54 -13.68 -24.37
CA PRO A 155 -6.94 -13.54 -23.93
C PRO A 155 -7.91 -14.51 -24.61
N ASN A 156 -7.49 -15.17 -25.72
CA ASN A 156 -8.30 -16.15 -26.44
C ASN A 156 -8.14 -17.58 -25.87
N ARG A 157 -7.24 -17.78 -24.92
CA ARG A 157 -7.03 -19.06 -24.26
C ARG A 157 -7.67 -19.09 -22.88
N LYS A 158 -8.04 -20.28 -22.42
CA LYS A 158 -8.46 -20.53 -21.04
C LYS A 158 -7.26 -20.87 -20.17
N TYR A 159 -7.22 -20.32 -18.97
CA TYR A 159 -6.19 -20.57 -17.97
C TYR A 159 -6.85 -21.02 -16.65
N PRO A 160 -6.22 -21.92 -15.91
CA PRO A 160 -6.62 -22.16 -14.54
C PRO A 160 -6.36 -20.90 -13.71
N ALA A 161 -7.15 -20.69 -12.65
CA ALA A 161 -6.98 -19.57 -11.75
C ALA A 161 -6.70 -20.03 -10.33
N ILE A 162 -5.92 -19.24 -9.59
CA ILE A 162 -5.69 -19.40 -8.15
C ILE A 162 -6.28 -18.17 -7.47
N LEU A 163 -7.20 -18.39 -6.54
CA LEU A 163 -7.67 -17.36 -5.63
C LEU A 163 -6.69 -17.26 -4.46
N TYR A 164 -6.09 -16.09 -4.30
CA TYR A 164 -5.26 -15.78 -3.14
C TYR A 164 -6.15 -15.24 -2.02
N CYS A 165 -6.20 -15.96 -0.91
CA CYS A 165 -6.95 -15.55 0.27
C CYS A 165 -5.98 -14.98 1.30
N GLU A 166 -5.96 -13.64 1.42
CA GLU A 166 -5.16 -12.98 2.43
C GLU A 166 -5.68 -13.31 3.83
N GLY A 167 -4.75 -13.68 4.70
CA GLY A 167 -5.02 -13.96 6.10
C GLY A 167 -4.61 -12.81 7.00
N GLY A 168 -4.81 -13.02 8.29
CA GLY A 168 -4.29 -12.07 9.26
C GLY A 168 -5.28 -11.50 10.26
N PRO A 169 -6.48 -11.01 9.95
CA PRO A 169 -7.16 -10.70 8.70
C PRO A 169 -6.82 -9.32 8.09
N GLN A 170 -5.91 -8.55 8.67
CA GLN A 170 -5.76 -7.11 8.50
C GLN A 170 -4.49 -6.70 7.77
N SER A 171 -4.17 -7.40 6.68
CA SER A 171 -3.09 -7.03 5.78
C SER A 171 -3.63 -6.77 4.38
N THR A 172 -3.33 -5.59 3.83
CA THR A 172 -3.73 -5.25 2.45
C THR A 172 -2.99 -6.14 1.45
N VAL A 173 -3.70 -6.67 0.47
CA VAL A 173 -3.06 -7.24 -0.71
C VAL A 173 -2.62 -6.08 -1.60
N SER A 174 -1.48 -5.50 -1.26
CA SER A 174 -0.89 -4.33 -1.93
C SER A 174 0.15 -4.75 -2.98
N GLN A 175 0.94 -3.80 -3.47
CA GLN A 175 2.02 -4.03 -4.43
C GLN A 175 3.30 -4.57 -3.76
N PHE A 176 3.17 -5.41 -2.73
CA PHE A 176 4.32 -5.99 -2.05
C PHE A 176 5.10 -6.98 -2.94
N TRP A 177 6.42 -7.07 -2.72
CA TRP A 177 7.25 -8.16 -3.21
C TRP A 177 7.48 -9.17 -2.09
N SER A 178 7.18 -10.45 -2.36
CA SER A 178 7.43 -11.53 -1.41
C SER A 178 8.25 -12.65 -2.07
N TYR A 179 9.29 -13.10 -1.39
CA TYR A 179 10.04 -14.29 -1.81
C TYR A 179 9.32 -15.59 -1.42
N ARG A 180 8.39 -15.53 -0.48
CA ARG A 180 7.58 -16.69 -0.05
C ARG A 180 6.29 -16.85 -0.87
N TRP A 181 5.58 -15.74 -1.08
CA TRP A 181 4.29 -15.70 -1.79
C TRP A 181 4.42 -14.81 -3.03
N ASN A 182 5.22 -15.27 -3.98
CA ASN A 182 5.52 -14.50 -5.18
C ASN A 182 4.47 -14.76 -6.25
N PHE A 183 3.63 -13.79 -6.54
CA PHE A 183 2.55 -13.89 -7.52
C PHE A 183 3.08 -14.07 -8.94
N GLN A 184 4.21 -13.47 -9.28
CA GLN A 184 4.84 -13.64 -10.59
C GLN A 184 5.28 -15.07 -10.81
N GLN A 185 5.86 -15.71 -9.79
CA GLN A 185 6.26 -17.12 -9.85
C GLN A 185 5.04 -18.04 -9.97
N MET A 186 3.96 -17.77 -9.23
CA MET A 186 2.71 -18.52 -9.36
C MET A 186 2.12 -18.38 -10.75
N ALA A 187 2.07 -17.15 -11.29
CA ALA A 187 1.55 -16.88 -12.62
C ALA A 187 2.41 -17.50 -13.73
N ALA A 188 3.74 -17.52 -13.56
CA ALA A 188 4.67 -18.13 -14.51
C ALA A 188 4.44 -19.65 -14.69
N ASN A 189 3.77 -20.32 -13.76
CA ASN A 189 3.34 -21.70 -13.87
C ASN A 189 2.02 -21.87 -14.66
N GLY A 190 1.57 -20.84 -15.35
CA GLY A 190 0.41 -20.89 -16.24
C GLY A 190 -0.93 -20.59 -15.57
N TYR A 191 -0.93 -19.99 -14.38
CA TYR A 191 -2.14 -19.61 -13.67
C TYR A 191 -2.43 -18.12 -13.80
N ILE A 192 -3.71 -17.75 -13.77
CA ILE A 192 -4.13 -16.38 -13.44
C ILE A 192 -4.28 -16.31 -11.93
N ILE A 193 -3.59 -15.37 -11.28
CA ILE A 193 -3.75 -15.14 -9.85
C ILE A 193 -4.79 -14.06 -9.64
N VAL A 194 -5.77 -14.35 -8.79
CA VAL A 194 -6.86 -13.46 -8.41
C VAL A 194 -6.67 -13.14 -6.93
N ALA A 195 -6.32 -11.90 -6.62
CA ALA A 195 -5.98 -11.48 -5.26
C ALA A 195 -6.90 -10.33 -4.81
N PRO A 196 -8.05 -10.64 -4.18
CA PRO A 196 -9.03 -9.65 -3.75
C PRO A 196 -8.63 -8.96 -2.45
N ASN A 197 -8.94 -7.67 -2.35
CA ASN A 197 -8.93 -6.91 -1.12
C ASN A 197 -10.34 -6.94 -0.51
N ARG A 198 -10.66 -8.06 0.12
CA ARG A 198 -11.96 -8.30 0.77
C ARG A 198 -12.18 -7.38 1.96
N ARG A 199 -13.39 -7.36 2.51
CA ARG A 199 -13.68 -6.66 3.76
C ARG A 199 -12.74 -7.11 4.89
N GLY A 200 -12.45 -6.18 5.81
CA GLY A 200 -11.53 -6.40 6.91
C GLY A 200 -10.07 -6.13 6.58
N LEU A 201 -9.74 -5.75 5.34
CA LEU A 201 -8.39 -5.33 4.98
C LEU A 201 -8.26 -3.79 5.05
N PRO A 202 -7.13 -3.24 5.53
CA PRO A 202 -6.87 -1.80 5.56
C PRO A 202 -6.69 -1.21 4.16
N GLY A 203 -6.58 0.12 4.07
CA GLY A 203 -6.37 0.83 2.80
C GLY A 203 -7.64 1.13 2.01
N PHE A 204 -8.82 0.89 2.59
CA PHE A 204 -10.13 1.15 1.98
C PHE A 204 -11.09 1.91 2.90
N GLY A 205 -10.55 2.58 3.92
CA GLY A 205 -11.29 3.28 4.94
C GLY A 205 -11.65 2.41 6.14
N GLN A 206 -11.94 3.07 7.27
CA GLN A 206 -12.23 2.43 8.54
C GLN A 206 -13.52 1.58 8.46
N GLU A 207 -14.54 2.04 7.74
CA GLU A 207 -15.79 1.28 7.55
C GLU A 207 -15.52 -0.09 6.92
N TRP A 208 -14.71 -0.14 5.85
CA TRP A 208 -14.36 -1.39 5.17
C TRP A 208 -13.59 -2.35 6.08
N LEU A 209 -12.67 -1.82 6.86
CA LEU A 209 -11.85 -2.58 7.80
C LEU A 209 -12.68 -3.19 8.92
N GLU A 210 -13.64 -2.46 9.48
CA GLU A 210 -14.45 -2.89 10.61
C GLU A 210 -15.57 -3.88 10.26
N GLN A 211 -15.96 -3.98 8.99
CA GLN A 211 -17.14 -4.77 8.58
C GLN A 211 -17.06 -6.26 8.90
N ILE A 212 -15.87 -6.80 9.17
CA ILE A 212 -15.72 -8.19 9.62
C ILE A 212 -15.75 -8.36 11.14
N SER A 213 -15.79 -7.27 11.90
CA SER A 213 -15.77 -7.33 13.36
C SER A 213 -17.04 -7.97 13.88
N GLY A 214 -16.91 -9.10 14.58
CA GLY A 214 -18.04 -9.90 15.04
C GLY A 214 -18.75 -10.74 13.96
N ASP A 215 -18.34 -10.64 12.69
CA ASP A 215 -18.91 -11.37 11.55
C ASP A 215 -17.83 -11.93 10.62
N TYR A 216 -16.83 -12.56 11.19
CA TYR A 216 -15.65 -13.05 10.47
C TYR A 216 -15.96 -14.09 9.37
N SER A 217 -17.03 -14.86 9.53
CA SER A 217 -17.48 -15.88 8.56
C SER A 217 -18.65 -15.42 7.67
N GLY A 218 -19.05 -14.16 7.76
CA GLY A 218 -20.20 -13.61 7.05
C GLY A 218 -19.85 -13.07 5.67
N GLN A 219 -19.78 -11.75 5.54
CA GLN A 219 -19.64 -11.05 4.26
C GLN A 219 -18.19 -10.67 3.91
N ASN A 220 -17.20 -11.37 4.39
CA ASN A 220 -15.81 -11.07 4.06
C ASN A 220 -15.36 -11.62 2.69
#